data_59ba4035a5ea18569bf5ab6c7a23f087
#
_entry.id   59ba4035a5ea18569bf5ab6c7a23f087
#
_cell.length_a   1.000
_cell.length_b   1.000
_cell.length_c   1.000
_cell.angle_alpha   90.00
_cell.angle_beta   90.00
_cell.angle_gamma   90.00
#
_symmetry.space_group_name_H-M   'P 1'
#
loop_
_entity.id
_entity.type
_entity.pdbx_description
1 polymer ?
#
loop_
_entity_poly.entity_id
_entity_poly.type
_entity_poly.pdbx_seq_one_letter_code
_entity_poly.pdbx_strand_id
1 'polypeptide(L)'
;MCRNNREDIFNLVPINIISSKFHVKVIGGGKAATIKVKGLLEKGCYVHILSKEFSKEILDIENKNLKLEKGNYYKEFIKDAHLIIIAVDESSLVDNISKDCEKEYKLYLNASNYKEGMVAIPYSRCYENLGFSISSKLGLPRITRSIGEKYQILLRKMTYTH
;
A
#
# COMPACT_ATOMS: atom_id res chain seq x y z
N MET A 1 19.94 9.72 17.07
CA MET A 1 21.00 8.91 16.40
C MET A 1 20.62 7.44 16.52
N CYS A 2 20.09 6.81 15.48
CA CYS A 2 19.76 5.37 15.51
C CYS A 2 21.05 4.59 15.29
N ARG A 3 21.48 3.81 16.30
CA ARG A 3 22.67 2.95 16.19
C ARG A 3 22.40 1.83 15.18
N ASN A 4 23.27 1.72 14.19
CA ASN A 4 23.33 0.64 13.21
C ASN A 4 23.84 -0.64 13.87
N ASN A 5 22.97 -1.65 14.03
CA ASN A 5 23.43 -3.03 13.94
C ASN A 5 23.19 -3.45 12.48
N ARG A 6 24.28 -3.78 11.79
CA ARG A 6 24.32 -4.17 10.40
C ARG A 6 23.70 -5.55 10.25
N GLU A 7 22.45 -5.59 9.77
CA GLU A 7 21.88 -6.71 9.01
C GLU A 7 20.53 -6.22 8.46
N ASP A 8 20.45 -6.00 7.14
CA ASP A 8 19.22 -5.76 6.33
C ASP A 8 18.25 -4.69 6.83
N ILE A 9 18.73 -3.57 7.32
CA ILE A 9 17.88 -2.45 7.70
C ILE A 9 17.62 -1.62 6.44
N PHE A 10 16.41 -1.72 5.89
CA PHE A 10 15.97 -0.83 4.82
C PHE A 10 15.97 0.61 5.30
N ASN A 11 16.69 1.48 4.60
CA ASN A 11 16.59 2.91 4.80
C ASN A 11 15.31 3.40 4.10
N LEU A 12 14.31 3.78 4.89
CA LEU A 12 13.06 4.30 4.37
C LEU A 12 13.11 5.83 4.31
N VAL A 13 12.76 6.39 3.16
CA VAL A 13 12.54 7.83 2.99
C VAL A 13 11.03 8.09 3.05
N PRO A 14 10.52 8.79 4.09
CA PRO A 14 9.10 9.11 4.15
C PRO A 14 8.76 10.21 3.15
N ILE A 15 7.73 9.96 2.35
CA ILE A 15 7.14 10.93 1.44
C ILE A 15 5.63 10.96 1.64
N ASN A 16 5.03 12.13 1.49
CA ASN A 16 3.59 12.29 1.43
C ASN A 16 3.15 12.49 -0.02
N ILE A 17 2.16 11.74 -0.44
CA ILE A 17 1.58 11.82 -1.78
C ILE A 17 0.21 12.47 -1.74
N ILE A 18 -0.13 13.24 -2.77
CA ILE A 18 -1.48 13.80 -2.94
C ILE A 18 -2.36 12.71 -3.53
N SER A 19 -3.18 12.10 -2.70
CA SER A 19 -3.95 10.89 -3.02
C SER A 19 -4.88 11.06 -4.23
N SER A 20 -5.52 12.22 -4.38
CA SER A 20 -6.43 12.54 -5.50
C SER A 20 -5.74 12.63 -6.87
N LYS A 21 -4.41 12.68 -6.90
CA LYS A 21 -3.59 12.67 -8.11
C LYS A 21 -2.85 11.34 -8.31
N PHE A 22 -3.08 10.37 -7.42
CA PHE A 22 -2.27 9.16 -7.36
C PHE A 22 -3.07 7.94 -7.82
N HIS A 23 -2.61 7.35 -8.93
CA HIS A 23 -3.23 6.18 -9.55
C HIS A 23 -2.50 4.92 -9.11
N VAL A 24 -3.25 4.00 -8.53
CA VAL A 24 -2.74 2.72 -8.04
C VAL A 24 -3.35 1.60 -8.87
N LYS A 25 -2.50 0.70 -9.34
CA LYS A 25 -2.95 -0.56 -9.97
C LYS A 25 -2.56 -1.74 -9.09
N VAL A 26 -3.50 -2.67 -8.96
CA VAL A 26 -3.36 -3.85 -8.09
C VAL A 26 -3.49 -5.09 -8.94
N ILE A 27 -2.55 -5.98 -8.86
CA ILE A 27 -2.59 -7.29 -9.50
C ILE A 27 -2.89 -8.34 -8.43
N GLY A 28 -4.06 -8.96 -8.53
CA GLY A 28 -4.60 -9.89 -7.55
C GLY A 28 -5.83 -9.35 -6.82
N GLY A 29 -6.81 -10.22 -6.54
CA GLY A 29 -8.12 -9.88 -5.97
C GLY A 29 -8.43 -10.57 -4.65
N GLY A 30 -7.41 -11.11 -3.96
CA GLY A 30 -7.57 -11.83 -2.71
C GLY A 30 -7.55 -10.94 -1.46
N LYS A 31 -7.42 -11.57 -0.28
CA LYS A 31 -7.45 -10.90 1.02
C LYS A 31 -6.37 -9.83 1.20
N ALA A 32 -5.14 -10.10 0.73
CA ALA A 32 -4.03 -9.13 0.81
C ALA A 32 -4.32 -7.86 -0.01
N ALA A 33 -4.86 -8.02 -1.23
CA ALA A 33 -5.32 -6.92 -2.06
C ALA A 33 -6.43 -6.13 -1.36
N THR A 34 -7.45 -6.79 -0.81
CA THR A 34 -8.60 -6.16 -0.14
C THR A 34 -8.17 -5.17 0.93
N ILE A 35 -7.23 -5.57 1.80
CA ILE A 35 -6.75 -4.72 2.90
C ILE A 35 -6.08 -3.45 2.37
N LYS A 36 -5.24 -3.58 1.33
CA LYS A 36 -4.53 -2.44 0.72
C LYS A 36 -5.48 -1.51 -0.02
N VAL A 37 -6.39 -2.08 -0.80
CA VAL A 37 -7.37 -1.35 -1.60
C VAL A 37 -8.27 -0.50 -0.72
N LYS A 38 -8.87 -1.07 0.34
CA LYS A 38 -9.72 -0.32 1.28
C LYS A 38 -8.99 0.89 1.86
N GLY A 39 -7.77 0.71 2.36
CA GLY A 39 -6.99 1.79 2.94
C GLY A 39 -6.58 2.89 1.94
N LEU A 40 -6.43 2.57 0.65
CA LEU A 40 -6.13 3.55 -0.40
C LEU A 40 -7.38 4.31 -0.84
N LEU A 41 -8.51 3.61 -0.99
CA LEU A 41 -9.79 4.22 -1.33
C LEU A 41 -10.29 5.17 -0.24
N GLU A 42 -10.14 4.80 1.04
CA GLU A 42 -10.43 5.68 2.19
C GLU A 42 -9.64 7.00 2.15
N LYS A 43 -8.47 6.99 1.53
CA LYS A 43 -7.63 8.18 1.34
C LYS A 43 -7.90 8.93 0.03
N GLY A 44 -8.83 8.45 -0.79
CA GLY A 44 -9.21 9.09 -2.05
C GLY A 44 -8.31 8.78 -3.24
N CYS A 45 -7.47 7.73 -3.19
CA CYS A 45 -6.71 7.28 -4.34
C CYS A 45 -7.63 6.65 -5.40
N TYR A 46 -7.21 6.75 -6.67
CA TYR A 46 -7.81 5.97 -7.75
C TYR A 46 -7.17 4.58 -7.76
N VAL A 47 -8.00 3.53 -7.70
CA VAL A 47 -7.54 2.14 -7.64
C VAL A 47 -8.16 1.34 -8.77
N HIS A 48 -7.32 0.68 -9.56
CA HIS A 48 -7.73 -0.26 -10.61
C HIS A 48 -7.16 -1.64 -10.32
N ILE A 49 -8.01 -2.64 -10.15
CA ILE A 49 -7.62 -4.01 -9.80
C ILE A 49 -7.77 -4.91 -11.01
N LEU A 50 -6.72 -5.66 -11.34
CA LEU A 50 -6.73 -6.74 -12.32
C LEU A 50 -6.58 -8.08 -11.62
N SER A 51 -7.54 -8.98 -11.80
CA SER A 51 -7.49 -10.32 -11.22
C SER A 51 -8.34 -11.32 -12.00
N LYS A 52 -7.95 -12.60 -11.95
CA LYS A 52 -8.79 -13.71 -12.44
C LYS A 52 -10.08 -13.85 -11.65
N GLU A 53 -9.98 -13.64 -10.32
CA GLU A 53 -11.07 -13.75 -9.36
C GLU A 53 -10.96 -12.64 -8.32
N PHE A 54 -12.09 -12.22 -7.77
CA PHE A 54 -12.18 -11.22 -6.72
C PHE A 54 -12.81 -11.83 -5.47
N SER A 55 -12.28 -11.46 -4.31
CA SER A 55 -12.93 -11.78 -3.05
C SER A 55 -14.28 -11.07 -2.95
N LYS A 56 -15.20 -11.64 -2.18
CA LYS A 56 -16.51 -11.03 -1.94
C LYS A 56 -16.36 -9.61 -1.37
N GLU A 57 -15.42 -9.42 -0.46
CA GLU A 57 -15.15 -8.14 0.17
C GLU A 57 -14.66 -7.05 -0.81
N ILE A 58 -14.05 -7.41 -1.95
CA ILE A 58 -13.72 -6.46 -3.03
C ILE A 58 -14.95 -6.15 -3.85
N LEU A 59 -15.76 -7.17 -4.19
CA LEU A 59 -16.98 -7.00 -4.98
C LEU A 59 -18.04 -6.14 -4.26
N ASP A 60 -18.06 -6.19 -2.93
CA ASP A 60 -18.97 -5.41 -2.09
C ASP A 60 -18.50 -3.94 -1.87
N ILE A 61 -17.36 -3.51 -2.45
CA ILE A 61 -16.89 -2.14 -2.32
C ILE A 61 -17.62 -1.23 -3.30
N GLU A 62 -18.44 -0.34 -2.79
CA GLU A 62 -19.05 0.74 -3.55
C GLU A 62 -18.19 2.02 -3.44
N ASN A 63 -17.37 2.29 -4.46
CA ASN A 63 -16.52 3.48 -4.50
C ASN A 63 -16.26 3.91 -5.94
N LYS A 64 -16.53 5.18 -6.26
CA LYS A 64 -16.35 5.74 -7.61
C LYS A 64 -14.91 5.75 -8.11
N ASN A 65 -13.94 5.66 -7.20
CA ASN A 65 -12.52 5.62 -7.51
C ASN A 65 -12.00 4.18 -7.68
N LEU A 66 -12.88 3.17 -7.61
CA LEU A 66 -12.52 1.77 -7.80
C LEU A 66 -12.92 1.31 -9.19
N LYS A 67 -11.98 0.69 -9.91
CA LYS A 67 -12.23 -0.05 -11.15
C LYS A 67 -11.79 -1.49 -10.99
N LEU A 68 -12.63 -2.44 -11.42
CA LEU A 68 -12.34 -3.87 -11.45
C LEU A 68 -12.20 -4.33 -12.89
N GLU A 69 -11.17 -5.12 -13.17
CA GLU A 69 -10.92 -5.74 -14.46
C GLU A 69 -10.63 -7.22 -14.26
N LYS A 70 -11.43 -8.08 -14.91
CA LYS A 70 -11.25 -9.53 -14.83
C LYS A 70 -10.33 -10.01 -15.94
N GLY A 71 -9.21 -10.63 -15.58
CA GLY A 71 -8.26 -11.12 -16.57
C GLY A 71 -6.94 -11.60 -15.99
N ASN A 72 -6.07 -12.04 -16.90
CA ASN A 72 -4.67 -12.33 -16.59
C ASN A 72 -3.84 -11.04 -16.65
N TYR A 73 -2.69 -11.04 -15.96
CA TYR A 73 -1.73 -9.95 -16.08
C TYR A 73 -1.25 -9.79 -17.53
N TYR A 74 -1.13 -8.53 -17.94
CA TYR A 74 -0.52 -8.11 -19.19
C TYR A 74 0.29 -6.83 -18.94
N LYS A 75 1.42 -6.68 -19.66
CA LYS A 75 2.40 -5.62 -19.39
C LYS A 75 1.83 -4.20 -19.47
N GLU A 76 0.94 -3.95 -20.43
CA GLU A 76 0.34 -2.63 -20.65
C GLU A 76 -0.50 -2.17 -19.44
N PHE A 77 -0.96 -3.12 -18.60
CA PHE A 77 -1.77 -2.79 -17.44
C PHE A 77 -1.07 -1.79 -16.51
N ILE A 78 0.26 -1.86 -16.37
CA ILE A 78 0.99 -1.00 -15.43
C ILE A 78 1.31 0.41 -15.95
N LYS A 79 1.11 0.69 -17.25
CA LYS A 79 1.62 1.93 -17.88
C LYS A 79 1.14 3.22 -17.23
N ASP A 80 -0.16 3.34 -16.95
CA ASP A 80 -0.78 4.58 -16.46
C ASP A 80 -0.85 4.65 -14.93
N ALA A 81 -0.02 3.87 -14.23
CA ALA A 81 0.01 3.86 -12.78
C ALA A 81 1.24 4.57 -12.24
N HIS A 82 1.09 5.14 -11.04
CA HIS A 82 2.18 5.64 -10.22
C HIS A 82 2.71 4.58 -9.26
N LEU A 83 1.80 3.71 -8.77
CA LEU A 83 2.12 2.63 -7.84
C LEU A 83 1.47 1.32 -8.30
N ILE A 84 2.25 0.26 -8.27
CA ILE A 84 1.77 -1.11 -8.51
C ILE A 84 1.79 -1.88 -7.19
N ILE A 85 0.68 -2.57 -6.90
CA ILE A 85 0.58 -3.49 -5.77
C ILE A 85 0.49 -4.90 -6.33
N ILE A 86 1.51 -5.71 -6.06
CA ILE A 86 1.56 -7.12 -6.42
C ILE A 86 0.99 -7.91 -5.25
N ALA A 87 -0.19 -8.49 -5.44
CA ALA A 87 -0.94 -9.24 -4.43
C ALA A 87 -1.37 -10.62 -4.95
N VAL A 88 -0.44 -11.28 -5.63
CA VAL A 88 -0.54 -12.65 -6.13
C VAL A 88 0.51 -13.52 -5.44
N ASP A 89 0.24 -14.82 -5.34
CA ASP A 89 1.09 -15.77 -4.62
C ASP A 89 2.05 -16.55 -5.55
N GLU A 90 1.83 -16.50 -6.86
CA GLU A 90 2.66 -17.19 -7.85
C GLU A 90 4.00 -16.48 -8.05
N SER A 91 5.09 -17.06 -7.57
CA SER A 91 6.43 -16.44 -7.58
C SER A 91 6.90 -16.04 -8.97
N SER A 92 6.66 -16.88 -9.99
CA SER A 92 7.05 -16.57 -11.37
C SER A 92 6.33 -15.32 -11.91
N LEU A 93 5.06 -15.15 -11.54
CA LEU A 93 4.27 -13.97 -11.91
C LEU A 93 4.72 -12.74 -11.14
N VAL A 94 5.02 -12.85 -9.84
CA VAL A 94 5.59 -11.78 -9.03
C VAL A 94 6.88 -11.27 -9.65
N ASP A 95 7.82 -12.15 -9.99
CA ASP A 95 9.10 -11.81 -10.62
C ASP A 95 8.91 -11.11 -11.96
N ASN A 96 7.96 -11.58 -12.78
CA ASN A 96 7.67 -10.98 -14.07
C ASN A 96 7.13 -9.56 -13.92
N ILE A 97 6.15 -9.36 -13.02
CA ILE A 97 5.56 -8.04 -12.76
C ILE A 97 6.63 -7.09 -12.19
N SER A 98 7.45 -7.55 -11.25
CA SER A 98 8.51 -6.74 -10.65
C SER A 98 9.52 -6.26 -11.69
N LYS A 99 9.98 -7.15 -12.59
CA LYS A 99 10.85 -6.80 -13.73
C LYS A 99 10.21 -5.79 -14.68
N ASP A 100 8.92 -5.93 -14.96
CA ASP A 100 8.19 -4.98 -15.79
C ASP A 100 8.09 -3.61 -15.10
N CYS A 101 7.84 -3.58 -13.78
CA CYS A 101 7.81 -2.35 -12.99
C CYS A 101 9.17 -1.64 -13.00
N GLU A 102 10.27 -2.37 -12.83
CA GLU A 102 11.63 -1.82 -12.85
C GLU A 102 11.98 -1.22 -14.22
N LYS A 103 11.66 -1.92 -15.31
CA LYS A 103 11.87 -1.43 -16.68
C LYS A 103 11.07 -0.16 -17.01
N GLU A 104 9.87 -0.03 -16.47
CA GLU A 104 8.98 1.10 -16.68
C GLU A 104 9.11 2.18 -15.57
N TYR A 105 10.10 2.05 -14.69
CA TYR A 105 10.35 2.98 -13.57
C TYR A 105 9.11 3.21 -12.70
N LYS A 106 8.31 2.17 -12.47
CA LYS A 106 7.11 2.23 -11.63
C LYS A 106 7.46 1.94 -10.17
N LEU A 107 6.88 2.70 -9.25
CA LEU A 107 6.90 2.31 -7.85
C LEU A 107 6.09 1.03 -7.69
N TYR A 108 6.61 0.05 -6.96
CA TYR A 108 5.86 -1.16 -6.67
C TYR A 108 6.12 -1.70 -5.25
N LEU A 109 5.13 -2.40 -4.72
CA LEU A 109 5.26 -3.18 -3.51
C LEU A 109 4.75 -4.61 -3.74
N ASN A 110 5.43 -5.58 -3.12
CA ASN A 110 4.95 -6.95 -3.01
C ASN A 110 4.17 -7.07 -1.68
N ALA A 111 2.87 -7.40 -1.76
CA ALA A 111 2.01 -7.49 -0.58
C ALA A 111 2.32 -8.70 0.30
N SER A 112 2.91 -9.75 -0.27
CA SER A 112 3.31 -10.99 0.43
C SER A 112 4.71 -10.87 1.02
N ASN A 113 5.63 -10.14 0.36
CA ASN A 113 7.00 -9.93 0.83
C ASN A 113 7.42 -8.46 0.66
N TYR A 114 7.30 -7.68 1.72
CA TYR A 114 7.64 -6.24 1.69
C TYR A 114 9.10 -5.95 1.35
N LYS A 115 10.02 -6.93 1.48
CA LYS A 115 11.44 -6.79 1.15
C LYS A 115 11.72 -6.78 -0.36
N GLU A 116 10.80 -7.31 -1.14
CA GLU A 116 10.91 -7.42 -2.60
C GLU A 116 10.28 -6.25 -3.36
N GLY A 117 9.89 -5.20 -2.67
CA GLY A 117 9.31 -4.02 -3.28
C GLY A 117 10.21 -2.79 -3.17
N MET A 118 9.94 -1.78 -3.99
CA MET A 118 10.60 -0.46 -3.90
C MET A 118 9.98 0.44 -2.84
N VAL A 119 8.71 0.21 -2.46
CA VAL A 119 7.97 1.05 -1.51
C VAL A 119 7.29 0.20 -0.44
N ALA A 120 7.09 0.81 0.72
CA ALA A 120 6.29 0.26 1.79
C ALA A 120 5.19 1.26 2.18
N ILE A 121 3.96 0.79 2.32
CA ILE A 121 2.85 1.62 2.80
C ILE A 121 2.86 1.58 4.33
N PRO A 122 3.11 2.72 5.00
CA PRO A 122 3.12 2.79 6.46
C PRO A 122 1.72 2.63 7.05
N TYR A 123 1.64 2.26 8.31
CA TYR A 123 0.44 2.51 9.08
C TYR A 123 0.23 4.03 9.19
N SER A 124 -0.94 4.52 8.82
CA SER A 124 -1.22 5.96 8.86
C SER A 124 -2.64 6.23 9.36
N ARG A 125 -2.80 7.36 10.04
CA ARG A 125 -4.07 7.89 10.52
C ARG A 125 -4.08 9.40 10.37
N CYS A 126 -5.28 9.94 10.23
CA CYS A 126 -5.52 11.37 10.30
C CYS A 126 -6.37 11.68 11.54
N TYR A 127 -6.07 12.81 12.14
CA TYR A 127 -6.88 13.41 13.18
C TYR A 127 -6.99 14.90 12.88
N GLU A 128 -8.21 15.37 12.58
CA GLU A 128 -8.44 16.72 12.05
C GLU A 128 -7.54 17.01 10.84
N ASN A 129 -6.71 18.06 10.93
CA ASN A 129 -5.78 18.48 9.89
C ASN A 129 -4.39 17.85 10.01
N LEU A 130 -4.18 16.96 11.00
CA LEU A 130 -2.90 16.31 11.24
C LEU A 130 -2.92 14.87 10.72
N GLY A 131 -2.00 14.56 9.82
CA GLY A 131 -1.70 13.20 9.40
C GLY A 131 -0.43 12.70 10.05
N PHE A 132 -0.42 11.47 10.56
CA PHE A 132 0.79 10.81 11.00
C PHE A 132 0.92 9.42 10.40
N SER A 133 2.16 8.98 10.24
CA SER A 133 2.46 7.66 9.74
C SER A 133 3.61 7.02 10.50
N ILE A 134 3.54 5.70 10.65
CA ILE A 134 4.57 4.93 11.36
C ILE A 134 5.01 3.79 10.45
N SER A 135 6.30 3.75 10.17
CA SER A 135 6.95 2.68 9.43
C SER A 135 7.79 1.83 10.36
N SER A 136 7.86 0.53 10.12
CA SER A 136 8.80 -0.38 10.74
C SER A 136 9.85 -0.81 9.72
N LYS A 137 11.12 -0.61 10.03
CA LYS A 137 12.23 -1.12 9.21
C LYS A 137 12.27 -2.65 9.13
N LEU A 138 11.63 -3.32 10.07
CA LEU A 138 11.56 -4.79 10.16
C LEU A 138 10.23 -5.35 9.63
N GLY A 139 9.36 -4.52 9.05
CA GLY A 139 8.07 -4.98 8.54
C GLY A 139 7.15 -5.55 9.61
N LEU A 140 7.01 -4.87 10.75
CA LEU A 140 6.22 -5.32 11.89
C LEU A 140 4.85 -4.61 11.95
N PRO A 141 3.88 -4.97 11.10
CA PRO A 141 2.62 -4.23 10.95
C PRO A 141 1.76 -4.22 12.23
N ARG A 142 1.84 -5.27 13.05
CA ARG A 142 1.11 -5.33 14.33
C ARG A 142 1.64 -4.31 15.32
N ILE A 143 2.96 -4.13 15.39
CA ILE A 143 3.61 -3.17 16.29
C ILE A 143 3.34 -1.75 15.82
N THR A 144 3.51 -1.44 14.54
CA THR A 144 3.23 -0.11 13.99
C THR A 144 1.77 0.29 14.19
N ARG A 145 0.85 -0.65 14.04
CA ARG A 145 -0.58 -0.43 14.31
C ARG A 145 -0.83 -0.13 15.78
N SER A 146 -0.31 -0.94 16.70
CA SER A 146 -0.49 -0.76 18.15
C SER A 146 0.07 0.59 18.64
N ILE A 147 1.26 0.97 18.14
CA ILE A 147 1.85 2.27 18.46
C ILE A 147 0.98 3.40 17.90
N GLY A 148 0.53 3.28 16.64
CA GLY A 148 -0.28 4.30 16.00
C GLY A 148 -1.64 4.52 16.66
N GLU A 149 -2.29 3.48 17.15
CA GLU A 149 -3.55 3.57 17.89
C GLU A 149 -3.35 4.30 19.24
N LYS A 150 -2.25 4.05 19.94
CA LYS A 150 -1.89 4.78 21.16
C LYS A 150 -1.61 6.26 20.89
N TYR A 151 -0.89 6.58 19.81
CA TYR A 151 -0.63 7.95 19.40
C TYR A 151 -1.90 8.71 19.04
N GLN A 152 -2.85 8.06 18.38
CA GLN A 152 -4.14 8.68 18.06
C GLN A 152 -4.92 9.08 19.30
N ILE A 153 -4.88 8.25 20.36
CA ILE A 153 -5.50 8.56 21.65
C ILE A 153 -4.81 9.77 22.30
N LEU A 154 -3.48 9.85 22.23
CA LEU A 154 -2.71 10.95 22.77
C LEU A 154 -3.02 12.28 22.05
N LEU A 155 -3.05 12.28 20.72
CA LEU A 155 -3.40 13.45 19.92
C LEU A 155 -4.80 13.97 20.27
N ARG A 156 -5.80 13.10 20.41
CA ARG A 156 -7.14 13.50 20.85
C ARG A 156 -7.12 14.22 22.20
N LYS A 157 -6.34 13.74 23.18
CA LYS A 157 -6.23 14.40 24.49
C LYS A 157 -5.57 15.77 24.42
N MET A 158 -4.59 15.96 23.53
CA MET A 158 -3.88 17.23 23.39
C MET A 158 -4.73 18.33 22.74
N THR A 159 -5.64 17.99 21.84
CA THR A 159 -6.52 18.97 21.17
C THR A 159 -7.73 19.39 22.00
N TYR A 160 -8.11 18.62 23.02
CA TYR A 160 -9.18 19.02 23.97
C TYR A 160 -8.70 19.95 25.09
N THR A 161 -7.42 20.31 25.14
CA THR A 161 -6.83 21.18 26.17
C THR A 161 -6.62 22.63 25.70
N HIS A 162 -7.17 22.99 24.57
CA HIS A 162 -7.26 24.34 24.00
C HIS A 162 -8.73 24.58 23.59
#